data_b18d57a49301fff09d1c2b4fa7089225
#
_entry.id   b18d57a49301fff09d1c2b4fa7089225
#
_cell.length_a   1.000
_cell.length_b   1.000
_cell.length_c   1.000
_cell.angle_alpha   90.00
_cell.angle_beta   90.00
_cell.angle_gamma   90.00
#
_symmetry.space_group_name_H-M   'P 1'
#
loop_
_entity.id
_entity.type
_entity.pdbx_description
1 polymer ?
#
loop_
_entity_poly.entity_id
_entity_poly.type
_entity_poly.pdbx_seq_one_letter_code
_entity_poly.pdbx_strand_id
1 'polypeptide(L)'
;MLFRRILPIPMTLLVLGLAAAAAEAAPVSRSGNLVGADGTTLGKVTVTEAPHGVLLRLSVEGLMPGWHGLHFHEKADCEAPGFKSAGSHVHAATPVVHGLMNPEANDDGDLPNLYVGADGTAMVELYSTLVSMQGAGGRPALLDADGSAVVIHANPDDYMSQPIGGAGDRVACAPIK
;
A
#
# COMPACT_ATOMS: atom_id res chain seq x y z
N MET A 1 27.29 -45.19 71.98
CA MET A 1 26.35 -44.14 71.56
C MET A 1 26.77 -43.60 70.23
N LEU A 2 26.15 -44.01 69.12
CA LEU A 2 26.48 -43.52 67.78
C LEU A 2 25.47 -42.41 67.43
N PHE A 3 25.94 -41.13 67.31
CA PHE A 3 25.14 -40.02 66.81
C PHE A 3 25.11 -40.06 65.28
N ARG A 4 24.00 -40.38 64.66
CA ARG A 4 23.73 -40.23 63.24
C ARG A 4 23.49 -38.73 62.90
N ARG A 5 24.40 -38.14 62.15
CA ARG A 5 24.21 -36.78 61.58
C ARG A 5 23.26 -36.90 60.36
N ILE A 6 22.10 -36.23 60.46
CA ILE A 6 21.17 -36.06 59.33
C ILE A 6 21.65 -34.82 58.54
N LEU A 7 22.05 -35.02 57.28
CA LEU A 7 22.34 -33.90 56.33
C LEU A 7 21.00 -33.38 55.78
N PRO A 8 20.84 -32.04 55.68
CA PRO A 8 19.68 -31.49 55.06
C PRO A 8 19.79 -31.62 53.52
N ILE A 9 18.70 -32.07 52.88
CA ILE A 9 18.53 -32.13 51.42
C ILE A 9 18.18 -30.70 50.95
N PRO A 10 18.95 -30.11 49.98
CA PRO A 10 18.58 -28.82 49.43
C PRO A 10 17.31 -28.93 48.55
N MET A 11 16.27 -28.21 48.90
CA MET A 11 15.04 -28.09 48.16
C MET A 11 15.27 -27.08 47.01
N THR A 12 15.52 -27.61 45.82
CA THR A 12 15.69 -26.79 44.59
C THR A 12 14.30 -26.28 44.16
N LEU A 13 14.07 -24.98 44.30
CA LEU A 13 12.86 -24.32 43.82
C LEU A 13 12.96 -24.25 42.26
N LEU A 14 12.15 -25.01 41.58
CA LEU A 14 11.99 -24.91 40.11
C LEU A 14 11.05 -23.72 39.81
N VAL A 15 11.62 -22.60 39.42
CA VAL A 15 10.86 -21.43 38.92
C VAL A 15 10.45 -21.72 37.48
N LEU A 16 9.19 -22.10 37.27
CA LEU A 16 8.59 -22.17 35.93
C LEU A 16 8.33 -20.74 35.46
N GLY A 17 9.20 -20.23 34.60
CA GLY A 17 8.97 -18.96 33.90
C GLY A 17 7.87 -19.13 32.86
N LEU A 18 6.69 -18.54 33.06
CA LEU A 18 5.66 -18.38 32.03
C LEU A 18 6.17 -17.34 31.02
N ALA A 19 6.66 -17.81 29.87
CA ALA A 19 6.88 -16.93 28.73
C ALA A 19 5.51 -16.53 28.15
N ALA A 20 5.04 -15.32 28.42
CA ALA A 20 3.89 -14.75 27.74
C ALA A 20 4.29 -14.49 26.28
N ALA A 21 3.73 -15.25 25.34
CA ALA A 21 3.83 -14.93 23.92
C ALA A 21 3.10 -13.60 23.70
N ALA A 22 3.84 -12.55 23.33
CA ALA A 22 3.23 -11.31 22.89
C ALA A 22 2.41 -11.61 21.62
N ALA A 23 1.11 -11.38 21.67
CA ALA A 23 0.27 -11.44 20.47
C ALA A 23 0.70 -10.30 19.56
N GLU A 24 1.21 -10.63 18.36
CA GLU A 24 1.56 -9.66 17.35
C GLU A 24 0.28 -8.96 16.88
N ALA A 25 0.27 -7.62 16.90
CA ALA A 25 -0.88 -6.86 16.42
C ALA A 25 -1.12 -7.11 14.93
N ALA A 26 -2.38 -7.26 14.53
CA ALA A 26 -2.71 -7.42 13.11
C ALA A 26 -2.21 -6.20 12.31
N PRO A 27 -1.69 -6.41 11.08
CA PRO A 27 -1.19 -5.32 10.26
C PRO A 27 -2.31 -4.31 9.94
N VAL A 28 -1.94 -3.02 9.86
CA VAL A 28 -2.87 -1.96 9.47
C VAL A 28 -3.32 -2.21 8.04
N SER A 29 -4.64 -2.18 7.81
CA SER A 29 -5.23 -2.40 6.49
C SER A 29 -6.37 -1.40 6.25
N ARG A 30 -6.47 -0.90 5.02
CA ARG A 30 -7.56 -0.02 4.57
C ARG A 30 -8.08 -0.48 3.23
N SER A 31 -9.38 -0.27 3.02
CA SER A 31 -10.03 -0.56 1.74
C SER A 31 -10.84 0.64 1.27
N GLY A 32 -10.80 0.89 -0.04
CA GLY A 32 -11.63 1.87 -0.72
C GLY A 32 -12.41 1.25 -1.87
N ASN A 33 -13.59 1.77 -2.15
CA ASN A 33 -14.30 1.44 -3.38
C ASN A 33 -13.63 2.20 -4.54
N LEU A 34 -13.32 1.48 -5.62
CA LEU A 34 -12.84 2.08 -6.85
C LEU A 34 -14.05 2.63 -7.62
N VAL A 35 -14.05 3.93 -7.88
CA VAL A 35 -15.13 4.61 -8.62
C VAL A 35 -14.63 5.13 -9.95
N GLY A 36 -15.47 5.01 -10.98
CA GLY A 36 -15.24 5.55 -12.32
C GLY A 36 -15.60 7.02 -12.43
N ALA A 37 -15.25 7.64 -13.57
CA ALA A 37 -15.49 9.06 -13.83
C ALA A 37 -16.97 9.45 -13.84
N ASP A 38 -17.87 8.49 -14.02
CA ASP A 38 -19.33 8.64 -13.95
C ASP A 38 -19.90 8.38 -12.54
N GLY A 39 -19.04 8.09 -11.56
CA GLY A 39 -19.40 7.77 -10.18
C GLY A 39 -19.85 6.32 -9.95
N THR A 40 -19.81 5.45 -10.97
CA THR A 40 -20.11 4.03 -10.79
C THR A 40 -19.00 3.33 -10.00
N THR A 41 -19.37 2.36 -9.16
CA THR A 41 -18.38 1.50 -8.49
C THR A 41 -17.89 0.46 -9.47
N LEU A 42 -16.58 0.51 -9.75
CA LEU A 42 -15.88 -0.40 -10.67
C LEU A 42 -15.18 -1.54 -9.94
N GLY A 43 -15.08 -1.48 -8.60
CA GLY A 43 -14.37 -2.51 -7.86
C GLY A 43 -13.91 -2.06 -6.49
N LYS A 44 -12.82 -2.69 -6.01
CA LYS A 44 -12.30 -2.48 -4.67
C LYS A 44 -10.77 -2.52 -4.64
N VAL A 45 -10.22 -1.66 -3.82
CA VAL A 45 -8.80 -1.65 -3.45
C VAL A 45 -8.66 -1.97 -1.97
N THR A 46 -7.64 -2.73 -1.61
CA THR A 46 -7.21 -2.94 -0.22
C THR A 46 -5.71 -2.76 -0.14
N VAL A 47 -5.25 -1.91 0.75
CA VAL A 47 -3.83 -1.68 1.04
C VAL A 47 -3.55 -2.14 2.47
N THR A 48 -2.53 -2.96 2.63
CA THR A 48 -2.15 -3.57 3.92
C THR A 48 -0.69 -3.29 4.20
N GLU A 49 -0.38 -2.82 5.43
CA GLU A 49 1.00 -2.65 5.90
C GLU A 49 1.77 -3.97 5.86
N ALA A 50 2.99 -3.91 5.42
CA ALA A 50 3.95 -5.00 5.45
C ALA A 50 5.29 -4.50 6.06
N PRO A 51 6.19 -5.37 6.53
CA PRO A 51 7.42 -4.96 7.23
C PRO A 51 8.30 -3.97 6.45
N HIS A 52 8.27 -4.04 5.12
CA HIS A 52 9.13 -3.23 4.25
C HIS A 52 8.37 -2.49 3.16
N GLY A 53 7.08 -2.20 3.35
CA GLY A 53 6.24 -1.52 2.38
C GLY A 53 4.77 -1.83 2.57
N VAL A 54 4.01 -1.87 1.48
CA VAL A 54 2.58 -2.18 1.50
C VAL A 54 2.23 -3.23 0.45
N LEU A 55 1.23 -4.05 0.77
CA LEU A 55 0.60 -4.96 -0.18
C LEU A 55 -0.71 -4.35 -0.66
N LEU A 56 -0.79 -4.07 -1.95
CA LEU A 56 -1.97 -3.59 -2.65
C LEU A 56 -2.68 -4.78 -3.30
N ARG A 57 -3.97 -4.98 -2.98
CA ARG A 57 -4.88 -5.84 -3.73
C ARG A 57 -5.94 -5.00 -4.42
N LEU A 58 -6.15 -5.26 -5.70
CA LEU A 58 -7.10 -4.53 -6.52
C LEU A 58 -7.92 -5.53 -7.33
N SER A 59 -9.24 -5.33 -7.31
CA SER A 59 -10.17 -5.96 -8.25
C SER A 59 -10.95 -4.87 -8.95
N VAL A 60 -11.11 -4.99 -10.27
CA VAL A 60 -11.82 -4.01 -11.10
C VAL A 60 -12.58 -4.71 -12.21
N GLU A 61 -13.70 -4.13 -12.59
CA GLU A 61 -14.52 -4.50 -13.75
C GLU A 61 -15.03 -3.24 -14.44
N GLY A 62 -15.26 -3.31 -15.75
CA GLY A 62 -15.79 -2.21 -16.55
C GLY A 62 -14.77 -1.19 -17.05
N LEU A 63 -13.46 -1.48 -16.95
CA LEU A 63 -12.44 -0.68 -17.61
C LEU A 63 -12.19 -1.14 -19.05
N MET A 64 -11.58 -0.26 -19.86
CA MET A 64 -11.14 -0.61 -21.21
C MET A 64 -10.05 -1.69 -21.12
N PRO A 65 -10.08 -2.70 -22.01
CA PRO A 65 -9.01 -3.69 -22.08
C PRO A 65 -7.64 -3.08 -22.44
N GLY A 66 -6.58 -3.57 -21.81
CA GLY A 66 -5.22 -3.14 -22.07
C GLY A 66 -4.42 -2.78 -20.82
N TRP A 67 -3.27 -2.14 -21.00
CA TRP A 67 -2.42 -1.67 -19.92
C TRP A 67 -2.84 -0.28 -19.47
N HIS A 68 -2.81 -0.06 -18.15
CA HIS A 68 -3.19 1.19 -17.49
C HIS A 68 -2.13 1.55 -16.46
N GLY A 69 -1.72 2.82 -16.42
CA GLY A 69 -0.92 3.38 -15.33
C GLY A 69 -1.67 3.27 -14.02
N LEU A 70 -0.94 3.00 -12.95
CA LEU A 70 -1.48 2.83 -11.59
C LEU A 70 -0.55 3.55 -10.63
N HIS A 71 -1.11 4.45 -9.79
CA HIS A 71 -0.31 5.23 -8.85
C HIS A 71 -1.03 5.45 -7.53
N PHE A 72 -0.23 5.66 -6.45
CA PHE A 72 -0.72 6.26 -5.22
C PHE A 72 -0.70 7.79 -5.36
N HIS A 73 -1.83 8.43 -5.09
CA HIS A 73 -1.99 9.88 -5.05
C HIS A 73 -2.09 10.41 -3.63
N GLU A 74 -1.65 11.66 -3.42
CA GLU A 74 -1.39 12.27 -2.11
C GLU A 74 -2.62 12.57 -1.26
N LYS A 75 -3.87 12.48 -1.81
CA LYS A 75 -5.10 12.81 -1.08
C LYS A 75 -6.19 11.77 -1.28
N ALA A 76 -6.87 11.40 -0.19
CA ALA A 76 -8.02 10.52 -0.22
C ALA A 76 -9.29 11.24 -0.73
N ASP A 77 -9.17 11.98 -1.82
CA ASP A 77 -10.23 12.75 -2.44
C ASP A 77 -10.38 12.38 -3.91
N CYS A 78 -11.53 11.77 -4.25
CA CYS A 78 -11.82 11.22 -5.57
C CYS A 78 -13.02 11.95 -6.20
N GLU A 79 -12.98 13.29 -6.31
CA GLU A 79 -14.03 14.05 -7.00
C GLU A 79 -14.03 13.78 -8.51
N ALA A 80 -15.15 13.26 -9.01
CA ALA A 80 -15.38 13.05 -10.42
C ALA A 80 -15.92 14.34 -11.09
N PRO A 81 -15.73 14.52 -12.41
CA PRO A 81 -14.88 13.74 -13.27
C PRO A 81 -13.40 14.14 -13.17
N GLY A 82 -12.51 13.19 -13.51
CA GLY A 82 -11.08 13.45 -13.69
C GLY A 82 -10.24 13.43 -12.43
N PHE A 83 -10.83 13.29 -11.21
CA PHE A 83 -10.15 12.99 -9.95
C PHE A 83 -8.94 13.88 -9.64
N LYS A 84 -8.98 15.16 -10.04
CA LYS A 84 -7.90 16.12 -9.82
C LYS A 84 -7.71 16.44 -8.34
N SER A 85 -8.77 16.30 -7.55
CA SER A 85 -8.76 16.47 -6.09
C SER A 85 -7.85 15.48 -5.37
N ALA A 86 -7.54 14.32 -5.97
CA ALA A 86 -6.56 13.37 -5.43
C ALA A 86 -5.11 13.91 -5.40
N GLY A 87 -4.85 15.04 -6.05
CA GLY A 87 -3.55 15.70 -6.06
C GLY A 87 -2.52 15.04 -6.96
N SER A 88 -1.23 15.20 -6.61
CA SER A 88 -0.07 14.59 -7.29
C SER A 88 0.15 13.15 -6.82
N HIS A 89 1.14 12.47 -7.36
CA HIS A 89 1.62 11.19 -6.79
C HIS A 89 2.16 11.41 -5.36
N VAL A 90 2.09 10.38 -4.53
CA VAL A 90 2.73 10.39 -3.20
C VAL A 90 4.23 10.57 -3.36
N HIS A 91 4.82 11.52 -2.63
CA HIS A 91 6.27 11.80 -2.70
C HIS A 91 6.78 12.38 -1.37
N ALA A 92 8.04 12.12 -1.05
CA ALA A 92 8.72 12.70 0.10
C ALA A 92 9.62 13.90 -0.29
N ALA A 93 10.00 14.02 -1.55
CA ALA A 93 10.95 15.02 -2.04
C ALA A 93 10.42 15.83 -3.22
N THR A 94 10.90 17.09 -3.35
CA THR A 94 10.59 17.98 -4.49
C THR A 94 11.89 18.52 -5.09
N PRO A 95 11.98 18.66 -6.44
CA PRO A 95 10.95 18.30 -7.43
C PRO A 95 10.76 16.78 -7.51
N VAL A 96 9.53 16.37 -7.84
CA VAL A 96 9.21 14.95 -8.08
C VAL A 96 9.78 14.54 -9.43
N VAL A 97 10.48 13.41 -9.46
CA VAL A 97 11.01 12.77 -10.67
C VAL A 97 10.39 11.39 -10.78
N HIS A 98 9.52 11.22 -11.75
CA HIS A 98 8.73 10.03 -11.99
C HIS A 98 9.52 8.92 -12.68
N GLY A 99 9.13 7.65 -12.43
CA GLY A 99 9.40 6.51 -13.28
C GLY A 99 10.15 5.36 -12.62
N LEU A 100 9.51 4.19 -12.51
CA LEU A 100 10.11 2.97 -11.93
C LEU A 100 11.39 2.50 -12.66
N MET A 101 11.62 2.92 -13.91
CA MET A 101 12.81 2.61 -14.69
C MET A 101 13.77 3.80 -14.81
N ASN A 102 13.45 4.95 -14.24
CA ASN A 102 14.29 6.13 -14.23
C ASN A 102 15.26 6.07 -13.03
N PRO A 103 16.60 6.07 -13.24
CA PRO A 103 17.57 5.97 -12.16
C PRO A 103 17.56 7.19 -11.21
N GLU A 104 16.99 8.33 -11.65
CA GLU A 104 16.87 9.54 -10.85
C GLU A 104 15.50 9.66 -10.13
N ALA A 105 14.63 8.63 -10.25
CA ALA A 105 13.28 8.68 -9.72
C ALA A 105 13.26 8.81 -8.19
N ASN A 106 12.32 9.64 -7.73
CA ASN A 106 11.99 9.84 -6.31
C ASN A 106 10.46 9.92 -6.09
N ASP A 107 9.69 9.42 -7.07
CA ASP A 107 8.24 9.35 -7.01
C ASP A 107 7.82 8.10 -6.23
N ASP A 108 7.42 8.30 -4.96
CA ASP A 108 7.07 7.20 -4.07
C ASP A 108 5.69 6.60 -4.40
N GLY A 109 4.87 7.31 -5.20
CA GLY A 109 3.56 6.87 -5.64
C GLY A 109 3.55 5.90 -6.81
N ASP A 110 4.69 5.67 -7.45
CA ASP A 110 4.79 4.82 -8.63
C ASP A 110 4.49 3.34 -8.34
N LEU A 111 3.74 2.73 -9.24
CA LEU A 111 3.38 1.31 -9.21
C LEU A 111 3.54 0.68 -10.62
N PRO A 112 3.70 -0.64 -10.71
CA PRO A 112 3.59 -1.34 -11.99
C PRO A 112 2.22 -1.13 -12.63
N ASN A 113 2.18 -1.06 -13.95
CA ASN A 113 0.93 -0.98 -14.73
C ASN A 113 -0.02 -2.13 -14.41
N LEU A 114 -1.32 -1.81 -14.45
CA LEU A 114 -2.40 -2.78 -14.38
C LEU A 114 -2.74 -3.29 -15.78
N TYR A 115 -2.88 -4.60 -15.98
CA TYR A 115 -3.44 -5.18 -17.21
C TYR A 115 -4.91 -5.54 -17.00
N VAL A 116 -5.78 -4.99 -17.85
CA VAL A 116 -7.21 -5.29 -17.90
C VAL A 116 -7.47 -6.27 -19.03
N GLY A 117 -8.15 -7.38 -18.73
CA GLY A 117 -8.50 -8.41 -19.69
C GLY A 117 -9.51 -7.95 -20.74
N ALA A 118 -9.69 -8.76 -21.80
CA ALA A 118 -10.62 -8.47 -22.88
C ALA A 118 -12.10 -8.37 -22.43
N ASP A 119 -12.41 -8.93 -21.25
CA ASP A 119 -13.71 -8.85 -20.59
C ASP A 119 -13.91 -7.59 -19.74
N GLY A 120 -12.91 -6.69 -19.70
CA GLY A 120 -12.93 -5.48 -18.90
C GLY A 120 -12.63 -5.70 -17.43
N THR A 121 -12.10 -6.87 -17.04
CA THR A 121 -11.78 -7.20 -15.65
C THR A 121 -10.28 -7.28 -15.38
N ALA A 122 -9.89 -6.99 -14.14
CA ALA A 122 -8.55 -7.27 -13.64
C ALA A 122 -8.60 -7.63 -12.14
N MET A 123 -7.70 -8.52 -11.73
CA MET A 123 -7.40 -8.80 -10.34
C MET A 123 -5.89 -8.89 -10.18
N VAL A 124 -5.33 -8.08 -9.29
CA VAL A 124 -3.88 -8.00 -9.10
C VAL A 124 -3.51 -7.86 -7.63
N GLU A 125 -2.35 -8.37 -7.30
CA GLU A 125 -1.67 -8.12 -6.03
C GLU A 125 -0.28 -7.56 -6.33
N LEU A 126 0.04 -6.40 -5.79
CA LEU A 126 1.30 -5.68 -5.98
C LEU A 126 1.93 -5.36 -4.63
N TYR A 127 3.25 -5.41 -4.58
CA TYR A 127 4.01 -5.02 -3.41
C TYR A 127 4.84 -3.76 -3.72
N SER A 128 4.61 -2.68 -2.96
CA SER A 128 5.42 -1.45 -3.05
C SER A 128 6.30 -1.32 -1.81
N THR A 129 7.58 -1.06 -2.03
CA THR A 129 8.55 -0.73 -0.98
C THR A 129 8.74 0.78 -0.80
N LEU A 130 8.08 1.61 -1.62
CA LEU A 130 8.28 3.05 -1.68
C LEU A 130 7.48 3.81 -0.62
N VAL A 131 6.35 3.24 -0.18
CA VAL A 131 5.42 3.85 0.78
C VAL A 131 5.21 2.93 2.00
N SER A 132 4.57 3.46 3.05
CA SER A 132 4.04 2.67 4.17
C SER A 132 2.67 3.20 4.57
N MET A 133 1.89 2.44 5.35
CA MET A 133 0.60 2.94 5.81
C MET A 133 0.74 4.12 6.77
N GLN A 134 1.77 4.14 7.62
CA GLN A 134 1.90 5.10 8.73
C GLN A 134 3.26 5.84 8.76
N GLY A 135 4.03 5.87 7.69
CA GLY A 135 5.32 6.57 7.62
C GLY A 135 6.51 5.80 8.23
N ALA A 136 6.43 4.49 8.29
CA ALA A 136 7.49 3.66 8.85
C ALA A 136 8.73 3.59 7.93
N GLY A 137 9.93 3.59 8.54
CA GLY A 137 11.20 3.41 7.83
C GLY A 137 11.59 4.54 6.88
N GLY A 138 11.12 5.77 7.13
CA GLY A 138 11.41 6.95 6.31
C GLY A 138 10.61 7.02 5.00
N ARG A 139 9.66 6.11 4.80
CA ARG A 139 8.74 6.12 3.65
C ARG A 139 7.56 7.06 3.90
N PRO A 140 7.01 7.75 2.86
CA PRO A 140 5.78 8.52 3.01
C PRO A 140 4.62 7.67 3.55
N ALA A 141 3.77 8.30 4.35
CA ALA A 141 2.56 7.67 4.88
C ALA A 141 1.42 7.74 3.87
N LEU A 142 0.70 6.63 3.68
CA LEU A 142 -0.57 6.63 2.94
C LEU A 142 -1.75 7.07 3.81
N LEU A 143 -1.62 7.00 5.13
CA LEU A 143 -2.62 7.41 6.12
C LEU A 143 -2.13 8.62 6.91
N ASP A 144 -1.78 9.68 6.22
CA ASP A 144 -1.52 10.98 6.83
C ASP A 144 -2.81 11.77 7.12
N ALA A 145 -2.76 13.10 7.23
CA ALA A 145 -3.89 13.92 7.66
C ALA A 145 -5.07 13.91 6.67
N ASP A 146 -4.81 13.83 5.36
CA ASP A 146 -5.83 13.82 4.29
C ASP A 146 -5.90 12.48 3.55
N GLY A 147 -5.10 11.50 3.96
CA GLY A 147 -5.05 10.14 3.40
C GLY A 147 -4.46 10.13 1.99
N SER A 148 -4.66 9.02 1.28
CA SER A 148 -4.16 8.83 -0.09
C SER A 148 -5.24 8.25 -0.99
N ALA A 149 -5.00 8.18 -2.29
CA ALA A 149 -5.86 7.47 -3.23
C ALA A 149 -5.06 6.55 -4.13
N VAL A 150 -5.68 5.47 -4.57
CA VAL A 150 -5.19 4.66 -5.68
C VAL A 150 -5.91 5.14 -6.94
N VAL A 151 -5.14 5.55 -7.95
CA VAL A 151 -5.68 6.08 -9.21
C VAL A 151 -5.24 5.19 -10.37
N ILE A 152 -6.21 4.86 -11.25
CA ILE A 152 -5.96 4.17 -12.52
C ILE A 152 -6.06 5.19 -13.65
N HIS A 153 -5.13 5.11 -14.58
CA HIS A 153 -5.03 6.00 -15.73
C HIS A 153 -5.51 5.36 -17.05
N ALA A 154 -5.76 6.21 -18.05
CA ALA A 154 -6.29 5.77 -19.34
C ALA A 154 -5.31 4.97 -20.18
N ASN A 155 -4.01 5.30 -20.09
CA ASN A 155 -2.93 4.70 -20.89
C ASN A 155 -1.92 3.99 -19.97
N PRO A 156 -1.07 3.12 -20.51
CA PRO A 156 0.08 2.62 -19.76
C PRO A 156 1.07 3.75 -19.41
N ASP A 157 1.68 3.62 -18.24
CA ASP A 157 2.87 4.34 -17.85
C ASP A 157 4.10 3.74 -18.56
N ASP A 158 4.95 4.56 -19.18
CA ASP A 158 6.21 4.15 -19.80
C ASP A 158 7.38 4.04 -18.80
N TYR A 159 7.14 4.40 -17.53
CA TYR A 159 8.08 4.38 -16.40
C TYR A 159 9.29 5.33 -16.51
N MET A 160 9.25 6.28 -17.42
CA MET A 160 10.37 7.18 -17.73
C MET A 160 9.98 8.63 -17.94
N SER A 161 8.92 8.86 -18.76
CA SER A 161 8.54 10.20 -19.20
C SER A 161 7.91 11.04 -18.09
N GLN A 162 8.33 12.29 -17.98
CA GLN A 162 7.82 13.21 -16.97
C GLN A 162 6.48 13.84 -17.42
N PRO A 163 5.57 14.14 -16.52
CA PRO A 163 5.60 13.85 -15.06
C PRO A 163 4.94 12.52 -14.64
N ILE A 164 4.34 11.75 -15.54
CA ILE A 164 3.47 10.59 -15.24
C ILE A 164 3.60 9.47 -16.28
N GLY A 165 4.74 9.34 -16.97
CA GLY A 165 4.97 8.26 -17.95
C GLY A 165 4.00 8.21 -19.13
N GLY A 166 3.36 9.34 -19.48
CA GLY A 166 2.37 9.35 -20.55
C GLY A 166 1.04 8.65 -20.21
N ALA A 167 0.79 8.34 -18.94
CA ALA A 167 -0.38 7.56 -18.49
C ALA A 167 -1.73 8.24 -18.78
N GLY A 168 -1.76 9.53 -19.05
CA GLY A 168 -2.96 10.24 -19.52
C GLY A 168 -3.99 10.52 -18.42
N ASP A 169 -5.26 10.54 -18.83
CA ASP A 169 -6.36 10.89 -17.92
C ASP A 169 -6.54 9.87 -16.80
N ARG A 170 -7.08 10.34 -15.67
CA ARG A 170 -7.46 9.49 -14.53
C ARG A 170 -8.85 8.92 -14.79
N VAL A 171 -8.98 7.61 -14.90
CA VAL A 171 -10.25 6.94 -15.27
C VAL A 171 -10.94 6.28 -14.08
N ALA A 172 -10.22 5.97 -13.01
CA ALA A 172 -10.79 5.45 -11.78
C ALA A 172 -9.97 5.86 -10.56
N CYS A 173 -10.63 5.98 -9.40
CA CYS A 173 -10.04 6.43 -8.15
C CYS A 173 -10.63 5.70 -6.96
N ALA A 174 -9.79 5.30 -5.99
CA ALA A 174 -10.21 4.69 -4.72
C ALA A 174 -9.54 5.44 -3.55
N PRO A 175 -10.30 6.10 -2.65
CA PRO A 175 -9.74 6.75 -1.47
C PRO A 175 -9.29 5.72 -0.44
N ILE A 176 -8.14 5.99 0.20
CA ILE A 176 -7.51 5.21 1.28
C ILE A 176 -7.37 6.11 2.52
N LYS A 177 -8.22 5.87 3.54
CA LYS A 177 -8.26 6.69 4.78
C LYS A 177 -8.82 5.92 6.00
#